data_e34ed01cbf8a7257ae4a332d8d404be6
#
_entry.id   e34ed01cbf8a7257ae4a332d8d404be6
#
_cell.length_a   1.000
_cell.length_b   1.000
_cell.length_c   1.000
_cell.angle_alpha   90.00
_cell.angle_beta   90.00
_cell.angle_gamma   90.00
#
_symmetry.space_group_name_H-M   'P 1'
#
loop_
_entity.id
_entity.type
_entity.pdbx_description
1 polymer ?
#
loop_
_entity_poly.entity_id
_entity_poly.type
_entity_poly.pdbx_seq_one_letter_code
_entity_poly.pdbx_strand_id
1 'polypeptide(L)'
;LDRETSGVILLIKENSAFHKRAKRAFKDKEVYKEYIALLHGRLMDSIQIEKPILTIKKGFAKSYIDKNGLEAHTQLTPLAIVGKKTLVQAVITTGRTHQIRVHTQSIKYPIYGDRIYGIADNAPRLMLHAHKIALLDYEFISPVPQELQMEHL
;
A
#
# COMPACT_ATOMS: atom_id res chain seq x y z
N LEU A 1 -8.13 -4.28 2.06
CA LEU A 1 -7.84 -3.38 0.92
C LEU A 1 -8.72 -2.14 0.98
N ASP A 2 -8.22 -1.01 0.48
CA ASP A 2 -9.02 0.16 0.22
C ASP A 2 -9.98 -0.13 -0.95
N ARG A 3 -11.09 0.60 -1.02
CA ARG A 3 -12.16 0.36 -2.02
C ARG A 3 -11.65 0.32 -3.47
N GLU A 4 -10.66 1.14 -3.82
CA GLU A 4 -10.13 1.27 -5.18
C GLU A 4 -8.79 0.53 -5.38
N THR A 5 -8.25 -0.13 -4.35
CA THR A 5 -7.04 -0.95 -4.44
C THR A 5 -7.39 -2.31 -5.03
N SER A 6 -6.71 -2.70 -6.10
CA SER A 6 -6.83 -4.05 -6.66
C SER A 6 -5.88 -5.04 -5.95
N GLY A 7 -6.04 -6.33 -6.22
CA GLY A 7 -5.07 -7.33 -5.81
C GLY A 7 -5.60 -8.39 -4.85
N VAL A 8 -4.67 -9.04 -4.15
CA VAL A 8 -4.97 -10.16 -3.27
C VAL A 8 -5.70 -9.72 -2.01
N ILE A 9 -6.77 -10.42 -1.68
CA ILE A 9 -7.48 -10.32 -0.41
C ILE A 9 -7.52 -11.69 0.26
N LEU A 10 -7.22 -11.72 1.55
CA LEU A 10 -7.24 -12.95 2.32
C LEU A 10 -8.54 -13.07 3.12
N LEU A 11 -9.27 -14.15 2.91
CA LEU A 11 -10.44 -14.52 3.69
C LEU A 11 -10.14 -15.78 4.48
N ILE A 12 -10.42 -15.77 5.78
CA ILE A 12 -10.11 -16.88 6.68
C ILE A 12 -11.40 -17.29 7.40
N LYS A 13 -11.69 -18.60 7.42
CA LYS A 13 -12.83 -19.13 8.16
C LYS A 13 -12.70 -18.80 9.64
N GLU A 14 -13.68 -18.09 10.17
CA GLU A 14 -13.73 -17.67 11.56
C GLU A 14 -13.67 -18.88 12.52
N ASN A 15 -13.05 -18.67 13.67
CA ASN A 15 -12.90 -19.69 14.73
C ASN A 15 -12.15 -20.98 14.36
N SER A 16 -11.52 -21.03 13.18
CA SER A 16 -10.63 -22.14 12.82
C SER A 16 -9.29 -22.05 13.56
N ALA A 17 -8.57 -23.18 13.64
CA ALA A 17 -7.19 -23.19 14.17
C ALA A 17 -6.27 -22.26 13.38
N PHE A 18 -6.45 -22.20 12.06
CA PHE A 18 -5.72 -21.30 11.19
C PHE A 18 -6.03 -19.83 11.50
N HIS A 19 -7.32 -19.50 11.76
CA HIS A 19 -7.72 -18.12 12.12
C HIS A 19 -6.97 -17.62 13.37
N LYS A 20 -6.84 -18.44 14.40
CA LYS A 20 -6.10 -18.07 15.63
C LYS A 20 -4.62 -17.81 15.34
N ARG A 21 -3.98 -18.67 14.56
CA ARG A 21 -2.57 -18.51 14.14
C ARG A 21 -2.36 -17.25 13.27
N ALA A 22 -3.23 -17.06 12.30
CA ALA A 22 -3.19 -15.88 11.42
C ALA A 22 -3.36 -14.57 12.21
N LYS A 23 -4.34 -14.49 13.12
CA LYS A 23 -4.51 -13.31 13.99
C LYS A 23 -3.25 -12.99 14.79
N ARG A 24 -2.57 -14.02 15.31
CA ARG A 24 -1.29 -13.86 16.01
C ARG A 24 -0.22 -13.32 15.08
N ALA A 25 -0.05 -13.92 13.89
CA ALA A 25 0.94 -13.48 12.89
C ALA A 25 0.73 -11.99 12.50
N PHE A 26 -0.52 -11.54 12.30
CA PHE A 26 -0.82 -10.13 12.06
C PHE A 26 -0.47 -9.24 13.25
N LYS A 27 -0.79 -9.66 14.48
CA LYS A 27 -0.47 -8.93 15.70
C LYS A 27 1.04 -8.78 15.89
N ASP A 28 1.78 -9.84 15.65
CA ASP A 28 3.23 -9.91 15.85
C ASP A 28 4.01 -9.33 14.64
N LYS A 29 3.31 -8.76 13.65
CA LYS A 29 3.87 -8.17 12.41
C LYS A 29 4.68 -9.17 11.57
N GLU A 30 4.34 -10.44 11.63
CA GLU A 30 4.97 -11.55 10.89
C GLU A 30 4.33 -11.80 9.51
N VAL A 31 3.46 -10.90 9.06
CA VAL A 31 2.80 -10.98 7.75
C VAL A 31 3.52 -10.08 6.76
N TYR A 32 4.07 -10.69 5.71
CA TYR A 32 4.65 -9.93 4.59
C TYR A 32 3.54 -9.42 3.67
N LYS A 33 3.57 -8.13 3.38
CA LYS A 33 2.60 -7.46 2.50
C LYS A 33 3.34 -6.58 1.52
N GLU A 34 3.19 -6.88 0.24
CA GLU A 34 3.82 -6.19 -0.86
C GLU A 34 2.77 -5.64 -1.82
N TYR A 35 2.98 -4.41 -2.21
CA TYR A 35 2.15 -3.68 -3.15
C TYR A 35 2.99 -3.17 -4.31
N ILE A 36 2.37 -2.99 -5.47
CA ILE A 36 2.92 -2.26 -6.61
C ILE A 36 2.12 -0.97 -6.75
N ALA A 37 2.81 0.15 -6.91
CA ALA A 37 2.18 1.46 -7.08
C ALA A 37 2.89 2.30 -8.12
N LEU A 38 2.13 3.15 -8.81
CA LEU A 38 2.67 4.16 -9.73
C LEU A 38 2.60 5.53 -9.06
N LEU A 39 3.75 6.14 -8.85
CA LEU A 39 3.89 7.43 -8.18
C LEU A 39 4.12 8.57 -9.18
N HIS A 40 3.60 9.75 -8.86
CA HIS A 40 4.05 11.00 -9.48
C HIS A 40 5.48 11.32 -9.06
N GLY A 41 6.28 11.83 -10.00
CA GLY A 41 7.66 12.25 -9.74
C GLY A 41 8.69 11.13 -9.98
N ARG A 42 9.95 11.48 -9.77
CA ARG A 42 11.12 10.61 -9.99
C ARG A 42 11.74 10.25 -8.65
N LEU A 43 11.29 9.17 -8.05
CA LEU A 43 11.90 8.62 -6.83
C LEU A 43 13.12 7.80 -7.24
N MET A 44 14.32 8.32 -6.98
CA MET A 44 15.57 7.72 -7.45
C MET A 44 16.06 6.60 -6.53
N ASP A 45 15.84 6.74 -5.24
CA ASP A 45 16.39 5.85 -4.21
C ASP A 45 15.27 5.21 -3.38
N SER A 46 15.57 4.05 -2.81
CA SER A 46 14.70 3.42 -1.83
C SER A 46 14.56 4.29 -0.58
N ILE A 47 13.37 4.34 -0.02
CA ILE A 47 13.08 5.14 1.17
C ILE A 47 12.22 4.38 2.17
N GLN A 48 12.54 4.52 3.45
CA GLN A 48 11.69 4.08 4.55
C GLN A 48 10.90 5.26 5.10
N ILE A 49 9.59 5.08 5.26
CA ILE A 49 8.68 6.10 5.79
C ILE A 49 8.11 5.57 7.10
N GLU A 50 8.48 6.24 8.20
CA GLU A 50 8.11 5.86 9.56
C GLU A 50 7.29 6.95 10.24
N LYS A 51 6.35 7.54 9.50
CA LYS A 51 5.50 8.62 9.98
C LYS A 51 4.22 8.08 10.60
N PRO A 52 3.87 8.43 11.85
CA PRO A 52 2.64 7.99 12.47
C PRO A 52 1.40 8.45 11.73
N ILE A 53 0.35 7.61 11.72
CA ILE A 53 -0.89 7.86 11.00
C ILE A 53 -2.06 7.93 11.96
N LEU A 54 -2.78 9.05 11.92
CA LEU A 54 -4.07 9.25 12.58
C LEU A 54 -5.20 9.09 11.58
N THR A 55 -6.16 8.21 11.87
CA THR A 55 -7.34 8.00 11.03
C THR A 55 -8.58 8.58 11.70
N ILE A 56 -9.28 9.47 11.01
CA ILE A 56 -10.54 10.07 11.44
C ILE A 56 -11.67 9.43 10.63
N LYS A 57 -12.69 8.94 11.31
CA LYS A 57 -13.88 8.32 10.73
C LYS A 57 -15.09 9.23 10.96
N LYS A 58 -15.38 10.10 10.00
CA LYS A 58 -16.60 10.93 9.95
C LYS A 58 -17.23 10.77 8.57
N GLY A 59 -18.21 9.85 8.46
CA GLY A 59 -18.81 9.46 7.18
C GLY A 59 -17.90 8.51 6.39
N PHE A 60 -16.76 9.00 5.88
CA PHE A 60 -15.70 8.15 5.30
C PHE A 60 -14.40 8.27 6.10
N ALA A 61 -13.57 7.23 6.05
CA ALA A 61 -12.29 7.24 6.74
C ALA A 61 -11.27 8.07 5.97
N LYS A 62 -10.58 8.99 6.65
CA LYS A 62 -9.45 9.73 6.11
C LYS A 62 -8.27 9.69 7.09
N SER A 63 -7.07 9.49 6.55
CA SER A 63 -5.85 9.35 7.33
C SER A 63 -4.92 10.56 7.12
N TYR A 64 -4.17 10.88 8.15
CA TYR A 64 -3.26 12.03 8.20
C TYR A 64 -1.96 11.62 8.86
N ILE A 65 -0.86 12.24 8.48
CA ILE A 65 0.38 12.18 9.26
C ILE A 65 0.20 13.06 10.49
N ASP A 66 0.29 12.45 11.66
CA ASP A 66 0.11 13.14 12.94
C ASP A 66 0.92 12.44 14.03
N LYS A 67 1.62 13.20 14.87
CA LYS A 67 2.43 12.69 16.00
C LYS A 67 1.61 11.88 17.02
N ASN A 68 0.32 12.12 17.11
CA ASN A 68 -0.60 11.38 17.98
C ASN A 68 -1.22 10.15 17.29
N GLY A 69 -0.81 9.89 16.03
CA GLY A 69 -1.24 8.72 15.26
C GLY A 69 -0.57 7.43 15.71
N LEU A 70 -1.01 6.35 15.09
CA LEU A 70 -0.43 5.03 15.31
C LEU A 70 0.84 4.86 14.46
N GLU A 71 1.82 4.15 15.03
CA GLU A 71 3.03 3.72 14.34
C GLU A 71 2.71 3.10 12.98
N ALA A 72 3.42 3.51 11.94
CA ALA A 72 3.24 3.02 10.58
C ALA A 72 4.58 2.99 9.83
N HIS A 73 4.87 1.86 9.16
CA HIS A 73 6.13 1.63 8.44
C HIS A 73 5.85 1.20 7.01
N THR A 74 6.40 1.95 6.07
CA THR A 74 6.34 1.67 4.63
C THR A 74 7.74 1.79 4.04
N GLN A 75 8.20 0.77 3.36
CA GLN A 75 9.41 0.81 2.54
C GLN A 75 9.01 0.90 1.07
N LEU A 76 9.55 1.88 0.36
CA LEU A 76 9.42 2.04 -1.08
C LEU A 76 10.74 1.69 -1.77
N THR A 77 10.66 0.88 -2.81
CA THR A 77 11.79 0.54 -3.67
C THR A 77 11.41 0.87 -5.11
N PRO A 78 12.11 1.79 -5.79
CA PRO A 78 11.86 2.08 -7.20
C PRO A 78 12.16 0.84 -8.05
N LEU A 79 11.24 0.50 -8.95
CA LEU A 79 11.37 -0.58 -9.92
C LEU A 79 11.68 -0.05 -11.31
N ALA A 80 11.04 1.06 -11.70
CA ALA A 80 11.27 1.73 -12.97
C ALA A 80 10.90 3.21 -12.89
N ILE A 81 11.59 4.03 -13.67
CA ILE A 81 11.29 5.46 -13.84
C ILE A 81 11.02 5.72 -15.32
N VAL A 82 9.83 6.21 -15.63
CA VAL A 82 9.43 6.58 -17.00
C VAL A 82 8.93 8.02 -17.00
N GLY A 83 9.68 8.93 -17.61
CA GLY A 83 9.36 10.36 -17.59
C GLY A 83 9.30 10.92 -16.16
N LYS A 84 8.13 11.41 -15.75
CA LYS A 84 7.84 11.91 -14.38
C LYS A 84 7.01 10.91 -13.56
N LYS A 85 7.14 9.63 -13.84
CA LYS A 85 6.46 8.53 -13.12
C LYS A 85 7.50 7.60 -12.53
N THR A 86 7.22 7.04 -11.36
CA THR A 86 8.01 5.97 -10.77
C THR A 86 7.11 4.80 -10.40
N LEU A 87 7.37 3.63 -10.98
CA LEU A 87 6.80 2.38 -10.52
C LEU A 87 7.59 1.92 -9.29
N VAL A 88 6.88 1.62 -8.20
CA VAL A 88 7.52 1.20 -6.96
C VAL A 88 6.93 -0.10 -6.44
N GLN A 89 7.78 -0.88 -5.78
CA GLN A 89 7.38 -1.87 -4.80
C GLN A 89 7.22 -1.16 -3.45
N ALA A 90 6.10 -1.40 -2.78
CA ALA A 90 5.86 -0.91 -1.43
C ALA A 90 5.66 -2.09 -0.48
N VAL A 91 6.52 -2.22 0.53
CA VAL A 91 6.40 -3.24 1.58
C VAL A 91 5.98 -2.57 2.88
N ILE A 92 4.95 -3.13 3.53
CA ILE A 92 4.43 -2.58 4.78
C ILE A 92 4.45 -3.63 5.89
N THR A 93 4.91 -3.27 7.08
CA THR A 93 4.87 -4.10 8.29
C THR A 93 3.64 -3.82 9.15
N THR A 94 3.12 -2.63 9.07
CA THR A 94 1.85 -2.18 9.67
C THR A 94 0.74 -2.13 8.61
N GLY A 95 -0.51 -1.94 8.99
CA GLY A 95 -1.64 -1.89 8.05
C GLY A 95 -2.65 -0.83 8.45
N ARG A 96 -2.25 0.46 8.49
CA ARG A 96 -3.15 1.57 8.80
C ARG A 96 -4.02 1.90 7.60
N THR A 97 -5.19 2.45 7.85
CA THR A 97 -6.10 2.90 6.80
C THR A 97 -5.38 3.86 5.86
N HIS A 98 -5.44 3.61 4.56
CA HIS A 98 -4.79 4.39 3.50
C HIS A 98 -3.26 4.59 3.68
N GLN A 99 -2.57 3.68 4.38
CA GLN A 99 -1.18 3.88 4.80
C GLN A 99 -0.23 4.26 3.66
N ILE A 100 -0.16 3.46 2.60
CA ILE A 100 0.75 3.71 1.48
C ILE A 100 0.41 5.05 0.82
N ARG A 101 -0.86 5.34 0.65
CA ARG A 101 -1.38 6.56 0.01
C ARG A 101 -0.97 7.83 0.77
N VAL A 102 -1.20 7.87 2.09
CA VAL A 102 -0.85 9.04 2.90
C VAL A 102 0.67 9.14 3.11
N HIS A 103 1.38 8.02 3.19
CA HIS A 103 2.85 8.02 3.28
C HIS A 103 3.50 8.57 2.00
N THR A 104 3.08 8.11 0.81
CA THR A 104 3.63 8.61 -0.46
C THR A 104 3.32 10.08 -0.67
N GLN A 105 2.10 10.52 -0.34
CA GLN A 105 1.72 11.93 -0.36
C GLN A 105 2.60 12.77 0.58
N SER A 106 2.92 12.26 1.78
CA SER A 106 3.71 12.98 2.78
C SER A 106 5.16 13.24 2.38
N ILE A 107 5.67 12.50 1.40
CA ILE A 107 7.00 12.68 0.82
C ILE A 107 6.96 13.32 -0.58
N LYS A 108 5.79 13.85 -0.98
CA LYS A 108 5.55 14.54 -2.26
C LYS A 108 5.63 13.65 -3.52
N TYR A 109 5.38 12.36 -3.36
CA TYR A 109 5.26 11.37 -4.44
C TYR A 109 3.88 10.67 -4.39
N PRO A 110 2.75 11.42 -4.54
CA PRO A 110 1.43 10.82 -4.45
C PRO A 110 1.22 9.77 -5.54
N ILE A 111 0.29 8.83 -5.27
CA ILE A 111 -0.06 7.77 -6.22
C ILE A 111 -0.94 8.34 -7.34
N TYR A 112 -0.70 7.90 -8.59
CA TYR A 112 -1.58 8.18 -9.73
C TYR A 112 -3.00 7.67 -9.47
N GLY A 113 -4.00 8.47 -9.82
CA GLY A 113 -5.41 8.15 -9.65
C GLY A 113 -5.92 8.24 -8.21
N ASP A 114 -5.11 8.74 -7.27
CA ASP A 114 -5.55 8.91 -5.88
C ASP A 114 -6.38 10.19 -5.73
N ARG A 115 -7.71 10.02 -5.62
CA ARG A 115 -8.66 11.12 -5.51
C ARG A 115 -8.73 11.77 -4.13
N ILE A 116 -8.09 11.16 -3.11
CA ILE A 116 -8.11 11.65 -1.72
C ILE A 116 -6.81 12.34 -1.36
N TYR A 117 -5.67 11.74 -1.72
CA TYR A 117 -4.32 12.20 -1.34
C TYR A 117 -3.47 12.61 -2.53
N GLY A 118 -3.95 12.42 -3.75
CA GLY A 118 -3.23 12.67 -4.98
C GLY A 118 -3.35 14.07 -5.52
N ILE A 119 -2.86 14.22 -6.72
CA ILE A 119 -3.04 15.39 -7.60
C ILE A 119 -3.88 14.97 -8.80
N ALA A 120 -4.53 15.93 -9.45
CA ALA A 120 -5.34 15.64 -10.63
C ALA A 120 -4.49 15.02 -11.74
N ASP A 121 -4.94 13.90 -12.28
CA ASP A 121 -4.33 13.16 -13.38
C ASP A 121 -5.38 12.39 -14.18
N ASN A 122 -4.96 11.70 -15.23
CA ASN A 122 -5.83 10.94 -16.14
C ASN A 122 -5.80 9.43 -15.87
N ALA A 123 -5.33 8.98 -14.70
CA ALA A 123 -5.31 7.57 -14.38
C ALA A 123 -6.75 7.02 -14.27
N PRO A 124 -7.02 5.82 -14.80
CA PRO A 124 -8.38 5.25 -14.84
C PRO A 124 -8.89 4.87 -13.45
N ARG A 125 -8.00 4.65 -12.49
CA ARG A 125 -8.28 4.29 -11.11
C ARG A 125 -7.08 4.59 -10.21
N LEU A 126 -7.20 4.33 -8.92
CA LEU A 126 -6.07 4.31 -8.00
C LEU A 126 -5.03 3.27 -8.47
N MET A 127 -3.83 3.75 -8.84
CA MET A 127 -2.73 2.93 -9.36
C MET A 127 -1.96 2.28 -8.21
N LEU A 128 -2.68 1.49 -7.40
CA LEU A 128 -2.20 0.73 -6.25
C LEU A 128 -2.75 -0.70 -6.32
N HIS A 129 -1.86 -1.69 -6.21
CA HIS A 129 -2.18 -3.10 -6.33
C HIS A 129 -1.54 -3.91 -5.21
N ALA A 130 -2.33 -4.64 -4.43
CA ALA A 130 -1.84 -5.59 -3.44
C ALA A 130 -1.33 -6.84 -4.17
N HIS A 131 -0.02 -6.86 -4.43
CA HIS A 131 0.61 -7.87 -5.26
C HIS A 131 0.80 -9.20 -4.52
N LYS A 132 1.25 -9.14 -3.27
CA LYS A 132 1.66 -10.35 -2.54
C LYS A 132 1.32 -10.23 -1.06
N ILE A 133 0.84 -11.32 -0.49
CA ILE A 133 0.74 -11.53 0.95
C ILE A 133 1.34 -12.89 1.31
N ALA A 134 2.19 -12.92 2.33
CA ALA A 134 2.73 -14.16 2.88
C ALA A 134 2.54 -14.17 4.39
N LEU A 135 2.01 -15.27 4.92
CA LEU A 135 1.84 -15.50 6.34
C LEU A 135 1.92 -16.99 6.65
N LEU A 136 2.52 -17.32 7.80
CA LEU A 136 2.80 -18.70 8.18
C LEU A 136 3.56 -19.39 7.02
N ASP A 137 3.10 -20.54 6.55
CA ASP A 137 3.72 -21.29 5.44
C ASP A 137 3.03 -21.02 4.08
N TYR A 138 2.23 -19.96 3.97
CA TYR A 138 1.45 -19.66 2.77
C TYR A 138 1.91 -18.36 2.13
N GLU A 139 1.93 -18.35 0.82
CA GLU A 139 2.16 -17.19 -0.03
C GLU A 139 1.08 -17.09 -1.11
N PHE A 140 0.50 -15.92 -1.27
CA PHE A 140 -0.52 -15.63 -2.27
C PHE A 140 -0.10 -14.42 -3.10
N ILE A 141 -0.16 -14.58 -4.41
CA ILE A 141 0.25 -13.56 -5.38
C ILE A 141 -0.93 -13.24 -6.30
N SER A 142 -1.19 -11.96 -6.49
CA SER A 142 -2.07 -11.45 -7.55
C SER A 142 -1.19 -10.89 -8.67
N PRO A 143 -1.34 -11.33 -9.93
CA PRO A 143 -0.54 -10.79 -11.04
C PRO A 143 -0.66 -9.27 -11.14
N VAL A 144 0.44 -8.61 -11.48
CA VAL A 144 0.46 -7.16 -11.71
C VAL A 144 -0.45 -6.84 -12.90
N PRO A 145 -1.46 -5.99 -12.75
CA PRO A 145 -2.36 -5.64 -13.83
C PRO A 145 -1.64 -4.85 -14.93
N GLN A 146 -2.15 -4.95 -16.15
CA GLN A 146 -1.50 -4.42 -17.36
C GLN A 146 -1.11 -2.93 -17.22
N GLU A 147 -1.99 -2.10 -16.65
CA GLU A 147 -1.76 -0.68 -16.46
C GLU A 147 -0.65 -0.32 -15.44
N LEU A 148 -0.12 -1.31 -14.72
CA LEU A 148 1.03 -1.18 -13.80
C LEU A 148 2.26 -1.97 -14.28
N GLN A 149 2.24 -2.49 -15.49
CA GLN A 149 3.41 -3.13 -16.13
C GLN A 149 4.28 -2.06 -16.79
N MET A 150 5.61 -2.21 -16.71
CA MET A 150 6.57 -1.20 -17.21
C MET A 150 6.35 -0.82 -18.67
N GLU A 151 5.97 -1.76 -19.51
CA GLU A 151 5.72 -1.58 -20.93
C GLU A 151 4.49 -0.74 -21.28
N HIS A 152 3.65 -0.43 -20.29
CA HIS A 152 2.42 0.35 -20.45
C HIS A 152 2.44 1.69 -19.68
N LEU A 153 3.57 2.09 -19.11
CA LEU A 153 3.69 3.32 -18.29
C LEU A 153 3.87 4.62 -19.09
#